data_26c3d3162c99c9e93dee42d85c1da615
#
_entry.id   26c3d3162c99c9e93dee42d85c1da615
#
_cell.length_a   1.000
_cell.length_b   1.000
_cell.length_c   1.000
_cell.angle_alpha   90.00
_cell.angle_beta   90.00
_cell.angle_gamma   90.00
#
_symmetry.space_group_name_H-M   'P 1'
#
loop_
_entity.id
_entity.type
_entity.pdbx_description
1 polymer ?
#
loop_
_entity_poly.entity_id
_entity_poly.type
_entity_poly.pdbx_seq_one_letter_code
_entity_poly.pdbx_strand_id
1 'polypeptide(L)'
;MRNGTVLKSGDLPDTDALNKINQYTRRPFSAEEVYTFRVALCDNEIDRDYERFTTKALSDLGKLFLGKTGIFNHSMDASTQVARIYDTALETDQSRKTMAGEPYCRLVAMTYLPRCDKNRDLMLEIDSGMKKEVSVGCSVGSMTCSICGTDFREKSCGHQKGELYNGKVCCAVLSNPQDAYEWSFVAVPAQREAGVTKGFKNSGMEDDAAWGKRYREKLMKETVKAISLLHPEIEGDTVRRMALALSPEELEQVENSLQKNLQEKLPLTPQLMRKEKTAQKNDNEPYCI
;
A
#
# COMPACT_ATOMS: atom_id res chain seq x y z
N MET A 1 19.21 14.78 19.73
CA MET A 1 18.39 13.57 19.49
C MET A 1 17.07 14.03 18.89
N ARG A 2 16.81 13.75 17.61
CA ARG A 2 15.49 13.99 17.01
C ARG A 2 14.68 12.72 17.20
N ASN A 3 13.70 12.76 18.10
CA ASN A 3 12.75 11.68 18.28
C ASN A 3 11.87 11.61 17.02
N GLY A 4 12.16 10.67 16.12
CA GLY A 4 11.28 10.36 15.02
C GLY A 4 9.97 9.79 15.56
N THR A 5 8.87 10.48 15.33
CA THR A 5 7.54 9.98 15.65
C THR A 5 7.21 8.84 14.68
N VAL A 6 7.05 7.65 15.19
CA VAL A 6 6.70 6.47 14.38
C VAL A 6 5.19 6.49 14.20
N LEU A 7 4.71 6.71 12.95
CA LEU A 7 3.28 6.64 12.61
C LEU A 7 2.82 5.17 12.61
N LYS A 8 1.67 4.88 13.19
CA LYS A 8 1.01 3.57 13.11
C LYS A 8 0.46 3.34 11.69
N SER A 9 0.44 2.09 11.26
CA SER A 9 -0.46 1.66 10.20
C SER A 9 -1.89 2.00 10.64
N GLY A 10 -2.62 2.75 9.81
CA GLY A 10 -4.01 3.09 10.08
C GLY A 10 -4.28 4.45 10.73
N ASP A 11 -3.26 5.16 11.25
CA ASP A 11 -3.44 6.55 11.67
C ASP A 11 -3.82 7.43 10.46
N LEU A 12 -4.70 8.41 10.69
CA LEU A 12 -4.98 9.41 9.67
C LEU A 12 -3.70 10.20 9.37
N PRO A 13 -3.38 10.43 8.09
CA PRO A 13 -2.23 11.24 7.72
C PRO A 13 -2.39 12.67 8.26
N ASP A 14 -1.29 13.24 8.76
CA ASP A 14 -1.24 14.65 9.10
C ASP A 14 -1.31 15.53 7.82
N THR A 15 -1.39 16.84 8.02
CA THR A 15 -1.50 17.79 6.91
C THR A 15 -0.33 17.72 5.94
N ASP A 16 0.90 17.50 6.43
CA ASP A 16 2.10 17.41 5.58
C ASP A 16 2.08 16.13 4.74
N ALA A 17 1.76 14.99 5.34
CA ALA A 17 1.60 13.72 4.63
C ALA A 17 0.49 13.83 3.57
N LEU A 18 -0.66 14.41 3.93
CA LEU A 18 -1.78 14.58 3.02
C LEU A 18 -1.42 15.49 1.83
N ASN A 19 -0.69 16.57 2.07
CA ASN A 19 -0.19 17.46 1.01
C ASN A 19 0.75 16.71 0.05
N LYS A 20 1.67 15.87 0.57
CA LYS A 20 2.56 15.03 -0.26
C LYS A 20 1.77 13.99 -1.07
N ILE A 21 0.79 13.33 -0.46
CA ILE A 21 -0.11 12.37 -1.13
C ILE A 21 -0.84 13.05 -2.29
N ASN A 22 -1.40 14.25 -2.04
CA ASN A 22 -2.19 14.98 -3.02
C ASN A 22 -1.38 15.50 -4.23
N GLN A 23 -0.05 15.46 -4.20
CA GLN A 23 0.78 15.69 -5.39
C GLN A 23 0.66 14.56 -6.43
N TYR A 24 0.26 13.35 -6.02
CA TYR A 24 0.11 12.19 -6.89
C TYR A 24 -1.33 11.92 -7.31
N THR A 25 -2.31 12.62 -6.75
CA THR A 25 -3.74 12.39 -7.00
C THR A 25 -4.29 13.37 -8.03
N ARG A 26 -5.38 12.98 -8.72
CA ARG A 26 -6.05 13.83 -9.72
C ARG A 26 -7.05 14.82 -9.11
N ARG A 27 -7.49 14.54 -7.90
CA ARG A 27 -8.29 15.44 -7.06
C ARG A 27 -7.74 15.41 -5.65
N PRO A 28 -7.97 16.45 -4.84
CA PRO A 28 -7.63 16.37 -3.42
C PRO A 28 -8.38 15.24 -2.73
N PHE A 29 -7.67 14.44 -1.95
CA PHE A 29 -8.23 13.48 -1.01
C PHE A 29 -8.21 14.07 0.40
N SER A 30 -9.21 13.72 1.21
CA SER A 30 -9.19 13.99 2.64
C SER A 30 -8.41 12.89 3.39
N ALA A 31 -8.09 13.14 4.65
CA ALA A 31 -7.36 12.18 5.47
C ALA A 31 -8.14 10.85 5.65
N GLU A 32 -9.46 10.93 5.70
CA GLU A 32 -10.35 9.77 5.86
C GLU A 32 -10.44 8.91 4.60
N GLU A 33 -10.12 9.47 3.43
CA GLU A 33 -10.17 8.75 2.15
C GLU A 33 -8.91 7.93 1.87
N VAL A 34 -7.84 8.10 2.65
CA VAL A 34 -6.57 7.40 2.44
C VAL A 34 -6.17 6.57 3.65
N TYR A 35 -5.58 5.41 3.40
CA TYR A 35 -4.92 4.57 4.36
C TYR A 35 -3.42 4.68 4.13
N THR A 36 -2.66 4.97 5.20
CA THR A 36 -1.21 5.12 5.14
C THR A 36 -0.50 4.06 5.97
N PHE A 37 0.64 3.61 5.50
CA PHE A 37 1.48 2.66 6.22
C PHE A 37 2.94 2.83 5.83
N ARG A 38 3.85 2.28 6.63
CA ARG A 38 5.29 2.36 6.43
C ARG A 38 5.85 1.02 6.00
N VAL A 39 6.80 1.08 5.08
CA VAL A 39 7.47 -0.09 4.52
C VAL A 39 8.98 0.09 4.57
N ALA A 40 9.71 -0.82 5.20
CA ALA A 40 11.14 -0.94 5.01
C ALA A 40 11.37 -1.60 3.64
N LEU A 41 11.85 -0.83 2.67
CA LEU A 41 12.04 -1.30 1.29
C LEU A 41 13.27 -2.18 1.17
N CYS A 42 14.39 -1.70 1.64
CA CYS A 42 15.68 -2.37 1.58
C CYS A 42 16.64 -1.80 2.63
N ASP A 43 17.76 -2.48 2.86
CA ASP A 43 18.77 -2.11 3.83
C ASP A 43 20.21 -2.39 3.32
N ASN A 44 21.22 -2.13 4.16
CA ASN A 44 22.63 -2.37 3.86
C ASN A 44 23.16 -3.70 4.44
N GLU A 45 22.28 -4.58 4.93
CA GLU A 45 22.69 -5.91 5.40
C GLU A 45 22.92 -6.84 4.18
N ILE A 46 23.75 -7.88 4.38
CA ILE A 46 23.93 -8.93 3.38
C ILE A 46 22.66 -9.79 3.34
N ASP A 47 22.01 -9.84 2.19
CA ASP A 47 20.77 -10.55 1.97
C ASP A 47 20.95 -12.07 1.71
N ARG A 48 19.87 -12.76 1.31
CA ARG A 48 19.88 -14.21 1.03
C ARG A 48 20.64 -14.57 -0.24
N ASP A 49 20.78 -13.62 -1.16
CA ASP A 49 21.49 -13.78 -2.44
C ASP A 49 22.94 -13.32 -2.34
N TYR A 50 23.40 -13.05 -1.10
CA TYR A 50 24.72 -12.47 -0.81
C TYR A 50 24.96 -11.16 -1.57
N GLU A 51 23.98 -10.29 -1.54
CA GLU A 51 24.03 -8.95 -2.08
C GLU A 51 23.75 -7.92 -0.98
N ARG A 52 24.24 -6.72 -1.11
CA ARG A 52 23.94 -5.63 -0.20
C ARG A 52 24.02 -4.27 -0.90
N PHE A 53 23.18 -3.35 -0.49
CA PHE A 53 23.29 -1.96 -0.93
C PHE A 53 24.33 -1.22 -0.10
N THR A 54 25.02 -0.24 -0.70
CA THR A 54 25.75 0.77 0.06
C THR A 54 24.77 1.76 0.67
N THR A 55 25.11 2.39 1.81
CA THR A 55 24.28 3.45 2.42
C THR A 55 24.00 4.60 1.43
N LYS A 56 24.99 4.92 0.57
CA LYS A 56 24.79 5.91 -0.48
C LYS A 56 23.73 5.43 -1.51
N ALA A 57 23.80 4.18 -1.92
CA ALA A 57 22.81 3.61 -2.84
C ALA A 57 21.40 3.65 -2.26
N LEU A 58 21.22 3.37 -0.95
CA LEU A 58 19.94 3.50 -0.27
C LEU A 58 19.41 4.95 -0.33
N SER A 59 20.30 5.94 -0.14
CA SER A 59 19.92 7.35 -0.25
C SER A 59 19.45 7.74 -1.66
N ASP A 60 20.16 7.25 -2.68
CA ASP A 60 19.83 7.53 -4.07
C ASP A 60 18.54 6.78 -4.48
N LEU A 61 18.35 5.52 -4.04
CA LEU A 61 17.12 4.75 -4.23
C LEU A 61 15.91 5.45 -3.60
N GLY A 62 16.08 6.09 -2.44
CA GLY A 62 15.00 6.85 -1.81
C GLY A 62 14.38 7.88 -2.73
N LYS A 63 15.18 8.57 -3.53
CA LYS A 63 14.71 9.54 -4.53
C LYS A 63 14.01 8.87 -5.72
N LEU A 64 14.57 7.73 -6.17
CA LEU A 64 14.03 6.98 -7.30
C LEU A 64 12.71 6.28 -6.97
N PHE A 65 12.49 5.88 -5.72
CA PHE A 65 11.26 5.24 -5.27
C PHE A 65 10.10 6.21 -5.05
N LEU A 66 10.33 7.53 -4.97
CA LEU A 66 9.23 8.50 -4.85
C LEU A 66 8.24 8.35 -6.00
N GLY A 67 6.95 8.21 -5.66
CA GLY A 67 5.87 8.01 -6.62
C GLY A 67 5.76 6.61 -7.22
N LYS A 68 6.66 5.67 -6.90
CA LYS A 68 6.57 4.29 -7.41
C LYS A 68 5.42 3.53 -6.76
N THR A 69 4.89 2.57 -7.51
CA THR A 69 3.73 1.77 -7.10
C THR A 69 4.13 0.52 -6.33
N GLY A 70 3.25 0.11 -5.42
CA GLY A 70 3.26 -1.22 -4.81
C GLY A 70 2.43 -2.18 -5.64
N ILE A 71 2.97 -3.38 -5.86
CA ILE A 71 2.34 -4.45 -6.63
C ILE A 71 2.42 -5.79 -5.87
N PHE A 72 2.07 -6.89 -6.49
CA PHE A 72 2.21 -8.24 -5.94
C PHE A 72 3.15 -9.08 -6.79
N ASN A 73 4.07 -9.83 -6.13
CA ASN A 73 4.92 -10.86 -6.74
C ASN A 73 5.70 -10.37 -7.98
N HIS A 74 6.15 -9.11 -7.99
CA HIS A 74 6.86 -8.50 -9.12
C HIS A 74 6.09 -8.55 -10.45
N SER A 75 4.75 -8.65 -10.39
CA SER A 75 3.90 -8.69 -11.57
C SER A 75 3.74 -7.28 -12.15
N MET A 76 4.29 -7.05 -13.33
CA MET A 76 4.21 -5.76 -14.04
C MET A 76 2.84 -5.50 -14.70
N ASP A 77 1.82 -6.26 -14.31
CA ASP A 77 0.45 -6.02 -14.74
C ASP A 77 -0.14 -4.79 -14.01
N ALA A 78 -0.74 -3.88 -14.76
CA ALA A 78 -1.35 -2.67 -14.21
C ALA A 78 -2.48 -2.96 -13.20
N SER A 79 -3.15 -4.12 -13.31
CA SER A 79 -4.21 -4.55 -12.39
C SER A 79 -3.68 -4.88 -10.98
N THR A 80 -2.38 -5.15 -10.84
CA THR A 80 -1.74 -5.48 -9.55
C THR A 80 -1.32 -4.25 -8.74
N GLN A 81 -1.44 -3.05 -9.30
CA GLN A 81 -1.11 -1.80 -8.59
C GLN A 81 -2.09 -1.55 -7.45
N VAL A 82 -1.56 -1.41 -6.22
CA VAL A 82 -2.40 -1.28 -5.00
C VAL A 82 -2.06 -0.08 -4.13
N ALA A 83 -0.81 0.33 -4.06
CA ALA A 83 -0.36 1.41 -3.20
C ALA A 83 0.69 2.29 -3.92
N ARG A 84 0.98 3.48 -3.35
CA ARG A 84 1.98 4.38 -3.91
C ARG A 84 2.83 5.02 -2.82
N ILE A 85 4.13 5.17 -3.08
CA ILE A 85 5.06 5.86 -2.19
C ILE A 85 4.87 7.38 -2.34
N TYR A 86 4.67 8.07 -1.21
CA TYR A 86 4.58 9.53 -1.19
C TYR A 86 5.75 10.21 -0.50
N ASP A 87 6.53 9.45 0.28
CA ASP A 87 7.75 9.96 0.94
C ASP A 87 8.72 8.82 1.25
N THR A 88 10.00 9.15 1.45
CA THR A 88 11.03 8.18 1.83
C THR A 88 11.98 8.78 2.87
N ALA A 89 12.53 7.93 3.73
CA ALA A 89 13.52 8.32 4.73
C ALA A 89 14.59 7.23 4.93
N LEU A 90 15.81 7.63 5.24
CA LEU A 90 16.84 6.71 5.74
C LEU A 90 16.77 6.65 7.26
N GLU A 91 16.76 5.43 7.79
CA GLU A 91 16.87 5.18 9.22
C GLU A 91 18.16 4.43 9.51
N THR A 92 19.00 5.00 10.38
CA THR A 92 20.28 4.40 10.78
C THR A 92 20.23 4.03 12.26
N ASP A 93 20.57 2.77 12.55
CA ASP A 93 20.79 2.29 13.91
C ASP A 93 22.30 2.16 14.18
N GLN A 94 22.82 3.10 14.95
CA GLN A 94 24.25 3.15 15.32
C GLN A 94 24.64 2.03 16.30
N SER A 95 23.67 1.44 17.01
CA SER A 95 23.91 0.36 17.97
C SER A 95 24.04 -1.01 17.31
N ARG A 96 23.51 -1.16 16.09
CA ARG A 96 23.52 -2.39 15.30
C ARG A 96 24.58 -2.33 14.19
N LYS A 97 25.40 -3.37 14.09
CA LYS A 97 26.35 -3.54 12.98
C LYS A 97 25.84 -4.61 12.02
N THR A 98 26.01 -4.37 10.72
CA THR A 98 25.77 -5.36 9.66
C THR A 98 26.88 -6.42 9.65
N MET A 99 26.65 -7.52 8.94
CA MET A 99 27.70 -8.53 8.69
C MET A 99 28.92 -7.96 7.96
N ALA A 100 28.76 -6.84 7.23
CA ALA A 100 29.85 -6.10 6.61
C ALA A 100 30.60 -5.16 7.59
N GLY A 101 30.15 -5.05 8.87
CA GLY A 101 30.74 -4.23 9.92
C GLY A 101 30.34 -2.75 9.90
N GLU A 102 29.43 -2.36 9.00
CA GLU A 102 28.89 -1.00 8.90
C GLU A 102 27.72 -0.78 9.89
N PRO A 103 27.41 0.46 10.32
CA PRO A 103 26.15 0.73 11.00
C PRO A 103 24.97 0.29 10.15
N TYR A 104 23.98 -0.36 10.79
CA TYR A 104 22.78 -0.78 10.06
C TYR A 104 22.00 0.45 9.57
N CYS A 105 21.64 0.44 8.30
CA CYS A 105 20.87 1.49 7.67
C CYS A 105 19.81 0.88 6.75
N ARG A 106 18.57 1.39 6.83
CA ARG A 106 17.47 0.96 5.97
C ARG A 106 16.78 2.15 5.31
N LEU A 107 16.27 1.91 4.12
CA LEU A 107 15.39 2.82 3.40
C LEU A 107 13.94 2.49 3.76
N VAL A 108 13.24 3.47 4.31
CA VAL A 108 11.82 3.35 4.66
C VAL A 108 11.00 4.23 3.73
N ALA A 109 9.92 3.70 3.22
CA ALA A 109 8.93 4.41 2.43
C ALA A 109 7.65 4.63 3.24
N MET A 110 7.07 5.80 3.09
CA MET A 110 5.70 6.12 3.49
C MET A 110 4.80 5.93 2.29
N THR A 111 3.81 5.06 2.44
CA THR A 111 2.93 4.61 1.36
C THR A 111 1.48 4.93 1.67
N TYR A 112 0.67 5.08 0.63
CA TYR A 112 -0.77 5.23 0.76
C TYR A 112 -1.53 4.37 -0.26
N LEU A 113 -2.78 4.08 0.08
CA LEU A 113 -3.79 3.53 -0.82
C LEU A 113 -5.15 4.15 -0.49
N PRO A 114 -6.07 4.22 -1.48
CA PRO A 114 -7.41 4.75 -1.22
C PRO A 114 -8.22 3.80 -0.32
N ARG A 115 -8.95 4.38 0.64
CA ARG A 115 -9.96 3.64 1.42
C ARG A 115 -11.20 3.45 0.56
N CYS A 116 -11.35 2.25 0.00
CA CYS A 116 -12.51 1.85 -0.77
C CYS A 116 -12.78 0.36 -0.55
N ASP A 117 -13.95 -0.12 -0.97
CA ASP A 117 -14.35 -1.52 -0.78
C ASP A 117 -13.35 -2.51 -1.40
N LYS A 118 -12.80 -2.18 -2.57
CA LYS A 118 -11.78 -3.00 -3.23
C LYS A 118 -10.52 -3.23 -2.37
N ASN A 119 -10.15 -2.27 -1.53
CA ASN A 119 -8.92 -2.30 -0.74
C ASN A 119 -9.15 -2.73 0.72
N ARG A 120 -10.39 -3.00 1.13
CA ARG A 120 -10.76 -3.33 2.52
C ARG A 120 -10.00 -4.55 3.04
N ASP A 121 -9.99 -5.61 2.26
CA ASP A 121 -9.31 -6.85 2.65
C ASP A 121 -7.79 -6.66 2.71
N LEU A 122 -7.22 -5.94 1.75
CA LEU A 122 -5.79 -5.63 1.76
C LEU A 122 -5.39 -4.80 2.99
N MET A 123 -6.18 -3.79 3.37
CA MET A 123 -5.92 -3.02 4.59
C MET A 123 -5.94 -3.92 5.84
N LEU A 124 -6.92 -4.82 5.94
CA LEU A 124 -7.00 -5.79 7.03
C LEU A 124 -5.81 -6.75 7.03
N GLU A 125 -5.40 -7.26 5.87
CA GLU A 125 -4.21 -8.13 5.72
C GLU A 125 -2.91 -7.42 6.13
N ILE A 126 -2.78 -6.13 5.83
CA ILE A 126 -1.64 -5.30 6.27
C ILE A 126 -1.68 -5.12 7.79
N ASP A 127 -2.81 -4.70 8.36
CA ASP A 127 -2.98 -4.45 9.80
C ASP A 127 -2.80 -5.71 10.65
N SER A 128 -3.28 -6.85 10.16
CA SER A 128 -3.11 -8.14 10.81
C SER A 128 -1.69 -8.73 10.69
N GLY A 129 -0.84 -8.15 9.82
CA GLY A 129 0.50 -8.65 9.54
C GLY A 129 0.52 -9.86 8.59
N MET A 130 -0.58 -10.18 7.93
CA MET A 130 -0.63 -11.22 6.89
C MET A 130 0.10 -10.80 5.63
N LYS A 131 0.00 -9.53 5.25
CA LYS A 131 0.78 -8.90 4.17
C LYS A 131 1.87 -8.04 4.80
N LYS A 132 3.03 -8.63 5.01
CA LYS A 132 4.14 -7.99 5.71
C LYS A 132 5.39 -7.88 4.85
N GLU A 133 5.79 -8.98 4.22
CA GLU A 133 7.04 -9.12 3.50
C GLU A 133 6.99 -8.37 2.16
N VAL A 134 8.05 -7.62 1.86
CA VAL A 134 8.18 -6.91 0.59
C VAL A 134 9.55 -7.11 -0.04
N SER A 135 9.60 -6.92 -1.35
CA SER A 135 10.82 -6.90 -2.14
C SER A 135 10.80 -5.68 -3.06
N VAL A 136 11.92 -5.30 -3.64
CA VAL A 136 12.06 -4.14 -4.51
C VAL A 136 12.58 -4.53 -5.89
N GLY A 137 12.03 -3.91 -6.92
CA GLY A 137 12.53 -3.96 -8.29
C GLY A 137 13.32 -2.69 -8.61
N CYS A 138 14.63 -2.81 -8.80
CA CYS A 138 15.50 -1.70 -9.18
C CYS A 138 16.67 -2.17 -10.04
N SER A 139 17.32 -1.24 -10.71
CA SER A 139 18.58 -1.48 -11.42
C SER A 139 19.72 -0.68 -10.80
N VAL A 140 20.91 -1.29 -10.78
CA VAL A 140 22.12 -0.66 -10.25
C VAL A 140 23.19 -0.54 -11.34
N GLY A 141 23.93 0.54 -11.30
CA GLY A 141 25.02 0.82 -12.22
C GLY A 141 26.29 0.03 -11.93
N SER A 142 26.48 -0.50 -10.71
CA SER A 142 27.69 -1.24 -10.32
C SER A 142 27.36 -2.35 -9.34
N MET A 143 28.02 -3.52 -9.52
CA MET A 143 27.91 -4.70 -8.69
C MET A 143 29.30 -5.26 -8.41
N THR A 144 29.94 -4.83 -7.32
CA THR A 144 31.37 -5.15 -7.07
C THR A 144 31.55 -6.21 -5.99
N CYS A 145 32.59 -7.02 -6.13
CA CYS A 145 32.99 -7.99 -5.12
C CYS A 145 33.44 -7.28 -3.85
N SER A 146 32.87 -7.64 -2.70
CA SER A 146 33.24 -7.05 -1.39
C SER A 146 34.67 -7.35 -0.94
N ILE A 147 35.36 -8.30 -1.56
CA ILE A 147 36.72 -8.73 -1.20
C ILE A 147 37.78 -8.01 -2.03
N CYS A 148 37.61 -7.96 -3.36
CA CYS A 148 38.63 -7.39 -4.26
C CYS A 148 38.16 -6.19 -5.08
N GLY A 149 36.88 -5.78 -4.99
CA GLY A 149 36.35 -4.61 -5.70
C GLY A 149 36.08 -4.82 -7.20
N THR A 150 36.33 -6.01 -7.76
CA THR A 150 36.08 -6.28 -9.18
C THR A 150 34.56 -6.24 -9.45
N ASP A 151 34.14 -5.55 -10.52
CA ASP A 151 32.74 -5.55 -10.95
C ASP A 151 32.38 -6.91 -11.56
N PHE A 152 31.42 -7.60 -10.99
CA PHE A 152 30.96 -8.93 -11.41
C PHE A 152 30.36 -8.94 -12.82
N ARG A 153 29.94 -7.80 -13.34
CA ARG A 153 29.38 -7.69 -14.69
C ARG A 153 30.43 -7.55 -15.77
N GLU A 154 31.59 -7.00 -15.41
CA GLU A 154 32.67 -6.79 -16.38
C GLU A 154 33.62 -7.97 -16.41
N LYS A 155 33.94 -8.54 -15.24
CA LYS A 155 34.94 -9.59 -15.11
C LYS A 155 34.68 -10.49 -13.92
N SER A 156 34.80 -11.80 -14.12
CA SER A 156 34.78 -12.75 -13.01
C SER A 156 36.06 -12.61 -12.17
N CYS A 157 35.89 -12.51 -10.84
CA CYS A 157 36.98 -12.65 -9.89
C CYS A 157 36.96 -14.06 -9.27
N GLY A 158 38.05 -14.51 -8.66
CA GLY A 158 38.13 -15.84 -8.03
C GLY A 158 37.33 -15.98 -6.70
N HIS A 159 36.60 -14.94 -6.25
CA HIS A 159 35.81 -14.96 -5.04
C HIS A 159 34.38 -15.39 -5.32
N GLN A 160 33.84 -16.27 -4.48
CA GLN A 160 32.45 -16.76 -4.58
C GLN A 160 31.58 -16.11 -3.53
N LYS A 161 30.38 -15.63 -3.94
CA LYS A 161 29.39 -15.09 -3.01
C LYS A 161 29.03 -16.14 -1.95
N GLY A 162 28.99 -15.72 -0.68
CA GLY A 162 28.69 -16.58 0.48
C GLY A 162 29.92 -17.21 1.13
N GLU A 163 31.05 -17.30 0.46
CA GLU A 163 32.29 -17.86 0.99
C GLU A 163 33.03 -16.87 1.91
N LEU A 164 33.78 -17.40 2.87
CA LEU A 164 34.58 -16.62 3.83
C LEU A 164 36.01 -16.40 3.34
N TYR A 165 36.42 -15.11 3.26
CA TYR A 165 37.77 -14.70 2.93
C TYR A 165 38.31 -13.80 4.04
N ASN A 166 39.30 -14.30 4.78
CA ASN A 166 39.89 -13.57 5.93
C ASN A 166 38.84 -13.09 6.95
N GLY A 167 37.86 -13.95 7.27
CA GLY A 167 36.78 -13.65 8.22
C GLY A 167 35.68 -12.74 7.69
N LYS A 168 35.70 -12.37 6.41
CA LYS A 168 34.65 -11.58 5.76
C LYS A 168 33.86 -12.44 4.78
N VAL A 169 32.54 -12.37 4.83
CA VAL A 169 31.66 -13.00 3.84
C VAL A 169 31.77 -12.25 2.52
N CYS A 170 32.06 -12.98 1.45
CA CYS A 170 32.04 -12.42 0.10
C CYS A 170 30.60 -12.14 -0.33
N CYS A 171 30.33 -10.91 -0.73
CA CYS A 171 29.02 -10.49 -1.26
C CYS A 171 29.20 -9.54 -2.43
N ALA A 172 28.12 -9.36 -3.20
CA ALA A 172 28.05 -8.33 -4.20
C ALA A 172 27.60 -7.01 -3.57
N VAL A 173 28.40 -5.97 -3.72
CA VAL A 173 28.10 -4.62 -3.24
C VAL A 173 27.41 -3.86 -4.36
N LEU A 174 26.13 -3.57 -4.15
CA LEU A 174 25.27 -2.85 -5.09
C LEU A 174 25.40 -1.34 -4.88
N SER A 175 25.78 -0.63 -5.92
CA SER A 175 25.96 0.83 -5.88
C SER A 175 25.53 1.50 -7.18
N ASN A 176 25.43 2.85 -7.13
CA ASN A 176 25.03 3.65 -8.27
C ASN A 176 23.68 3.21 -8.88
N PRO A 177 22.56 3.23 -8.13
CA PRO A 177 21.26 2.85 -8.66
C PRO A 177 20.88 3.76 -9.83
N GLN A 178 20.34 3.16 -10.89
CA GLN A 178 19.97 3.84 -12.14
C GLN A 178 18.47 4.08 -12.23
N ASP A 179 17.67 3.12 -11.78
CA ASP A 179 16.21 3.21 -11.78
C ASP A 179 15.61 2.36 -10.66
N ALA A 180 14.40 2.73 -10.22
CA ALA A 180 13.54 1.95 -9.36
C ALA A 180 12.22 1.73 -10.11
N TYR A 181 11.77 0.49 -10.19
CA TYR A 181 10.59 0.12 -10.97
C TYR A 181 9.33 0.06 -10.12
N GLU A 182 9.39 -0.70 -9.05
CA GLU A 182 8.28 -0.99 -8.15
C GLU A 182 8.78 -1.56 -6.82
N TRP A 183 7.87 -1.73 -5.88
CA TRP A 183 8.04 -2.59 -4.72
C TRP A 183 6.86 -3.57 -4.67
N SER A 184 7.07 -4.77 -4.13
CA SER A 184 6.08 -5.85 -4.17
C SER A 184 5.84 -6.46 -2.82
N PHE A 185 4.58 -6.77 -2.51
CA PHE A 185 4.30 -7.80 -1.51
C PHE A 185 4.70 -9.16 -2.06
N VAL A 186 5.50 -9.90 -1.29
CA VAL A 186 6.05 -11.22 -1.66
C VAL A 186 5.93 -12.20 -0.49
N ALA A 187 6.00 -13.49 -0.78
CA ALA A 187 5.99 -14.51 0.28
C ALA A 187 7.33 -14.60 1.03
N VAL A 188 8.44 -14.44 0.29
CA VAL A 188 9.80 -14.53 0.86
C VAL A 188 10.67 -13.47 0.18
N PRO A 189 11.08 -12.39 0.89
CA PRO A 189 11.96 -11.38 0.32
C PRO A 189 13.42 -11.82 0.29
N ALA A 190 14.22 -11.27 -0.62
CA ALA A 190 15.66 -11.43 -0.60
C ALA A 190 16.26 -10.82 0.69
N GLN A 191 15.86 -9.60 1.03
CA GLN A 191 16.26 -8.93 2.27
C GLN A 191 15.34 -9.30 3.44
N ARG A 192 15.93 -9.81 4.51
CA ARG A 192 15.21 -10.40 5.65
C ARG A 192 14.36 -9.41 6.44
N GLU A 193 14.77 -8.16 6.49
CA GLU A 193 14.11 -7.09 7.24
C GLU A 193 13.15 -6.24 6.37
N ALA A 194 13.07 -6.54 5.07
CA ALA A 194 12.18 -5.83 4.16
C ALA A 194 10.71 -6.20 4.45
N GLY A 195 9.90 -5.20 4.77
CA GLY A 195 8.51 -5.45 5.13
C GLY A 195 7.79 -4.25 5.71
N VAL A 196 6.49 -4.41 5.89
CA VAL A 196 5.66 -3.44 6.60
C VAL A 196 6.14 -3.33 8.04
N THR A 197 6.47 -2.12 8.46
CA THR A 197 6.99 -1.87 9.80
C THR A 197 5.88 -1.50 10.76
N LYS A 198 5.92 -2.10 11.97
CA LYS A 198 5.04 -1.66 13.07
C LYS A 198 5.44 -0.28 13.53
N GLY A 199 4.49 0.65 13.53
CA GLY A 199 4.66 1.89 14.25
C GLY A 199 4.39 1.67 15.74
N PHE A 200 5.29 2.12 16.62
CA PHE A 200 5.04 2.14 18.05
C PHE A 200 4.59 3.55 18.49
N LYS A 201 3.30 3.71 18.78
CA LYS A 201 2.77 4.71 19.72
C LYS A 201 1.75 4.03 20.61
N ASN A 202 1.89 4.25 21.91
CA ASN A 202 0.91 3.85 22.92
C ASN A 202 -0.31 4.82 22.92
N SER A 203 -1.17 4.76 21.91
CA SER A 203 -2.46 5.49 21.90
C SER A 203 -3.56 4.75 21.13
N GLY A 204 -3.43 3.44 20.96
CA GLY A 204 -4.24 2.65 20.04
C GLY A 204 -5.64 2.25 20.47
N MET A 205 -6.07 2.52 21.71
CA MET A 205 -7.44 2.18 22.15
C MET A 205 -8.46 3.29 21.84
N GLU A 206 -8.02 4.55 21.71
CA GLU A 206 -8.94 5.67 21.46
C GLU A 206 -9.31 5.82 19.98
N ASP A 207 -8.39 5.47 19.04
CA ASP A 207 -8.63 5.65 17.61
C ASP A 207 -9.46 4.53 16.98
N ASP A 208 -9.29 3.27 17.42
CA ASP A 208 -10.15 2.16 16.99
C ASP A 208 -11.58 2.36 17.48
N ALA A 209 -11.75 2.90 18.69
CA ALA A 209 -13.06 3.28 19.22
C ALA A 209 -13.69 4.45 18.43
N ALA A 210 -12.89 5.42 18.01
CA ALA A 210 -13.37 6.55 17.20
C ALA A 210 -13.75 6.11 15.78
N TRP A 211 -13.01 5.19 15.17
CA TRP A 211 -13.35 4.64 13.85
C TRP A 211 -14.59 3.75 13.92
N GLY A 212 -14.68 2.85 14.88
CA GLY A 212 -15.88 2.04 15.14
C GLY A 212 -17.13 2.90 15.36
N LYS A 213 -16.98 4.03 16.07
CA LYS A 213 -18.06 5.01 16.27
C LYS A 213 -18.50 5.66 14.95
N ARG A 214 -17.57 6.11 14.11
CA ARG A 214 -17.86 6.72 12.79
C ARG A 214 -18.48 5.70 11.82
N TYR A 215 -17.98 4.46 11.79
CA TYR A 215 -18.55 3.39 10.98
C TYR A 215 -20.00 3.09 11.40
N ARG A 216 -20.25 2.98 12.70
CA ARG A 216 -21.61 2.80 13.24
C ARG A 216 -22.52 3.99 12.91
N GLU A 217 -22.03 5.21 13.00
CA GLU A 217 -22.80 6.42 12.62
C GLU A 217 -23.15 6.43 11.12
N LYS A 218 -22.26 5.96 10.25
CA LYS A 218 -22.50 5.80 8.81
C LYS A 218 -23.60 4.76 8.58
N LEU A 219 -23.45 3.55 9.11
CA LEU A 219 -24.45 2.48 9.01
C LEU A 219 -25.82 2.95 9.50
N MET A 220 -25.88 3.64 10.64
CA MET A 220 -27.14 4.20 11.16
C MET A 220 -27.78 5.18 10.17
N LYS A 221 -27.02 6.09 9.59
CA LYS A 221 -27.53 7.06 8.60
C LYS A 221 -28.09 6.36 7.36
N GLU A 222 -27.39 5.36 6.85
CA GLU A 222 -27.79 4.59 5.68
C GLU A 222 -29.03 3.74 5.97
N THR A 223 -29.11 3.10 7.14
CA THR A 223 -30.27 2.35 7.60
C THR A 223 -31.50 3.24 7.75
N VAL A 224 -31.37 4.39 8.44
CA VAL A 224 -32.48 5.34 8.60
C VAL A 224 -32.98 5.84 7.23
N LYS A 225 -32.06 6.19 6.32
CA LYS A 225 -32.41 6.62 4.95
C LYS A 225 -33.14 5.51 4.17
N ALA A 226 -32.64 4.27 4.24
CA ALA A 226 -33.24 3.15 3.56
C ALA A 226 -34.64 2.83 4.06
N ILE A 227 -34.85 2.82 5.39
CA ILE A 227 -36.17 2.59 5.99
C ILE A 227 -37.12 3.74 5.66
N SER A 228 -36.70 4.99 5.71
CA SER A 228 -37.54 6.14 5.35
C SER A 228 -38.01 6.12 3.89
N LEU A 229 -37.22 5.52 2.98
CA LEU A 229 -37.60 5.33 1.59
C LEU A 229 -38.56 4.15 1.37
N LEU A 230 -38.33 3.04 2.10
CA LEU A 230 -39.14 1.82 1.96
C LEU A 230 -40.43 1.84 2.77
N HIS A 231 -40.43 2.56 3.90
CA HIS A 231 -41.50 2.61 4.91
C HIS A 231 -41.69 4.03 5.41
N PRO A 232 -42.19 4.95 4.56
CA PRO A 232 -42.41 6.35 4.93
C PRO A 232 -43.42 6.55 6.05
N GLU A 233 -44.20 5.54 6.38
CA GLU A 233 -45.12 5.50 7.52
C GLU A 233 -44.45 5.42 8.90
N ILE A 234 -43.17 5.05 8.96
CA ILE A 234 -42.42 4.94 10.21
C ILE A 234 -41.63 6.23 10.47
N GLU A 235 -41.90 6.85 11.61
CA GLU A 235 -41.22 8.08 12.01
C GLU A 235 -39.71 7.88 12.15
N GLY A 236 -38.90 8.79 11.56
CA GLY A 236 -37.44 8.67 11.52
C GLY A 236 -36.76 8.57 12.90
N ASP A 237 -37.32 9.24 13.92
CA ASP A 237 -36.82 9.15 15.31
C ASP A 237 -37.05 7.76 15.91
N THR A 238 -38.12 7.07 15.53
CA THR A 238 -38.37 5.70 15.97
C THR A 238 -37.36 4.74 15.32
N VAL A 239 -37.12 4.89 14.02
CA VAL A 239 -36.10 4.11 13.30
C VAL A 239 -34.70 4.32 13.91
N ARG A 240 -34.37 5.57 14.24
CA ARG A 240 -33.08 5.89 14.87
C ARG A 240 -32.92 5.25 16.24
N ARG A 241 -33.95 5.23 17.04
CA ARG A 241 -33.93 4.54 18.36
C ARG A 241 -33.76 3.03 18.20
N MET A 242 -34.41 2.41 17.23
CA MET A 242 -34.25 1.00 16.93
C MET A 242 -32.81 0.69 16.46
N ALA A 243 -32.25 1.47 15.55
CA ALA A 243 -30.87 1.31 15.07
C ALA A 243 -29.80 1.49 16.17
N LEU A 244 -30.08 2.35 17.15
CA LEU A 244 -29.20 2.54 18.32
C LEU A 244 -29.14 1.31 19.24
N ALA A 245 -30.20 0.49 19.29
CA ALA A 245 -30.28 -0.70 20.10
C ALA A 245 -29.60 -1.94 19.51
N LEU A 246 -29.25 -1.90 18.20
CA LEU A 246 -28.62 -3.00 17.50
C LEU A 246 -27.08 -3.00 17.74
N SER A 247 -26.49 -4.20 17.76
CA SER A 247 -25.03 -4.35 17.64
C SER A 247 -24.53 -3.92 16.26
N PRO A 248 -23.23 -3.63 16.08
CA PRO A 248 -22.68 -3.28 14.78
C PRO A 248 -22.95 -4.35 13.71
N GLU A 249 -22.84 -5.63 14.07
CA GLU A 249 -23.08 -6.77 13.18
C GLU A 249 -24.55 -6.88 12.76
N GLU A 250 -25.48 -6.69 13.72
CA GLU A 250 -26.91 -6.69 13.45
C GLU A 250 -27.31 -5.50 12.58
N LEU A 251 -26.72 -4.33 12.82
CA LEU A 251 -26.99 -3.13 12.04
C LEU A 251 -26.51 -3.29 10.59
N GLU A 252 -25.34 -3.92 10.36
CA GLU A 252 -24.83 -4.25 9.03
C GLU A 252 -25.70 -5.25 8.29
N GLN A 253 -26.21 -6.28 8.97
CA GLN A 253 -27.15 -7.24 8.37
C GLN A 253 -28.47 -6.58 7.96
N VAL A 254 -29.01 -5.68 8.80
CA VAL A 254 -30.22 -4.92 8.48
C VAL A 254 -29.97 -3.99 7.31
N GLU A 255 -28.87 -3.25 7.27
CA GLU A 255 -28.51 -2.34 6.19
C GLU A 255 -28.39 -3.10 4.86
N ASN A 256 -27.64 -4.21 4.82
CA ASN A 256 -27.48 -5.05 3.64
C ASN A 256 -28.82 -5.59 3.10
N SER A 257 -29.73 -5.98 4.00
CA SER A 257 -31.08 -6.46 3.63
C SER A 257 -31.93 -5.33 3.03
N LEU A 258 -31.85 -4.13 3.63
CA LEU A 258 -32.57 -2.96 3.14
C LEU A 258 -32.06 -2.47 1.79
N GLN A 259 -30.76 -2.52 1.53
CA GLN A 259 -30.17 -2.16 0.24
C GLN A 259 -30.65 -3.09 -0.87
N LYS A 260 -30.74 -4.40 -0.63
CA LYS A 260 -31.31 -5.35 -1.59
C LYS A 260 -32.78 -5.00 -1.91
N ASN A 261 -33.57 -4.76 -0.89
CA ASN A 261 -34.98 -4.38 -1.05
C ASN A 261 -35.14 -3.02 -1.79
N LEU A 262 -34.24 -2.06 -1.55
CA LEU A 262 -34.22 -0.79 -2.28
C LEU A 262 -33.90 -0.98 -3.76
N GLN A 263 -32.93 -1.81 -4.10
CA GLN A 263 -32.58 -2.11 -5.49
C GLN A 263 -33.71 -2.81 -6.23
N GLU A 264 -34.46 -3.68 -5.55
CA GLU A 264 -35.62 -4.37 -6.14
C GLU A 264 -36.83 -3.44 -6.34
N LYS A 265 -37.14 -2.58 -5.37
CA LYS A 265 -38.31 -1.69 -5.40
C LYS A 265 -38.09 -0.39 -6.16
N LEU A 266 -36.87 0.12 -6.16
CA LEU A 266 -36.41 1.37 -6.79
C LEU A 266 -35.18 1.11 -7.66
N PRO A 267 -35.29 0.34 -8.75
CA PRO A 267 -34.13 0.12 -9.61
C PRO A 267 -33.66 1.45 -10.18
N LEU A 268 -32.36 1.75 -9.97
CA LEU A 268 -31.69 2.90 -10.56
C LEU A 268 -31.66 2.70 -12.08
N THR A 269 -32.65 3.23 -12.79
CA THR A 269 -32.60 3.33 -14.25
C THR A 269 -31.62 4.45 -14.60
N PRO A 270 -30.52 4.20 -15.34
CA PRO A 270 -29.64 5.25 -15.80
C PRO A 270 -30.46 6.22 -16.66
N GLN A 271 -30.42 7.52 -16.33
CA GLN A 271 -31.14 8.59 -17.07
C GLN A 271 -30.71 8.71 -18.54
N LEU A 272 -29.73 7.95 -18.99
CA LEU A 272 -29.21 7.90 -20.35
C LEU A 272 -29.34 6.47 -20.92
N MET A 273 -30.54 5.91 -21.01
CA MET A 273 -30.76 4.83 -21.95
C MET A 273 -30.81 5.44 -23.37
N ARG A 274 -29.73 5.22 -24.13
CA ARG A 274 -29.81 5.34 -25.60
C ARG A 274 -30.95 4.46 -26.07
N LYS A 275 -32.04 5.07 -26.61
CA LYS A 275 -33.04 4.34 -27.40
C LYS A 275 -32.26 3.62 -28.52
N GLU A 276 -32.25 2.31 -28.47
CA GLU A 276 -31.83 1.52 -29.65
C GLU A 276 -32.69 1.96 -30.83
N LYS A 277 -32.04 2.58 -31.80
CA LYS A 277 -32.65 2.79 -33.10
C LYS A 277 -32.87 1.41 -33.70
N THR A 278 -34.12 0.97 -33.80
CA THR A 278 -34.50 -0.13 -34.66
C THR A 278 -33.86 0.09 -36.02
N ALA A 279 -32.99 -0.83 -36.41
CA ALA A 279 -32.36 -0.81 -37.71
C ALA A 279 -33.46 -0.99 -38.76
N GLN A 280 -33.80 0.09 -39.48
CA GLN A 280 -34.44 -0.03 -40.78
C GLN A 280 -33.40 -0.67 -41.72
N LYS A 281 -33.77 -1.85 -42.23
CA LYS A 281 -33.10 -2.46 -43.40
C LYS A 281 -33.09 -1.43 -44.52
N ASN A 282 -31.95 -0.96 -44.91
CA ASN A 282 -31.69 -0.37 -46.21
C ASN A 282 -30.95 -1.41 -47.04
N ASP A 283 -31.67 -1.97 -48.00
CA ASP A 283 -31.07 -2.65 -49.16
C ASP A 283 -30.26 -1.64 -49.95
N ASN A 284 -28.94 -1.78 -49.89
CA ASN A 284 -28.00 -1.36 -50.93
C ASN A 284 -26.63 -1.99 -50.64
N GLU A 285 -26.36 -3.09 -51.31
CA GLU A 285 -24.98 -3.57 -51.61
C GLU A 285 -24.41 -2.76 -52.78
N PRO A 286 -23.14 -3.02 -53.15
CA PRO A 286 -21.90 -2.94 -52.44
C PRO A 286 -20.91 -1.97 -53.15
N TYR A 287 -19.89 -1.50 -52.52
CA TYR A 287 -18.65 -1.16 -53.20
C TYR A 287 -17.44 -1.49 -52.30
N CYS A 288 -16.76 -2.56 -52.78
CA CYS A 288 -15.35 -2.80 -52.44
C CYS A 288 -14.45 -1.72 -53.08
N ILE A 289 -13.57 -1.15 -52.36
CA ILE A 289 -12.14 -1.01 -52.70
C ILE A 289 -11.36 -0.97 -51.37
#